data_937dc711fb0b61d7582979633438a425
#
_entry.id   937dc711fb0b61d7582979633438a425
#
_cell.length_a   1.000
_cell.length_b   1.000
_cell.length_c   1.000
_cell.angle_alpha   90.00
_cell.angle_beta   90.00
_cell.angle_gamma   90.00
#
_symmetry.space_group_name_H-M   'P 1'
#
loop_
_entity.id
_entity.type
_entity.pdbx_description
1 polymer ?
#
loop_
_entity_poly.entity_id
_entity_poly.type
_entity_poly.pdbx_seq_one_letter_code
_entity_poly.pdbx_strand_id
1 'polypeptide(L)'
;GVFVRERVPSAEQKFGFKENFKIMWGNKPFRNQLISGVLRSPIQILLSVAMTLMSYYYGNYFGDYMLYMIIFGGAIFGGQFIAMALVPKLAEKHDKTRMLIGSTIMGAIPFALIYPVYLLAPRDLDQPLWVAILFVVFALAGGGIGALSVLQSVMIADAVDYEEYHKGYRPDGVFFSGQSFITKLSAGISSIIQGVGYSIVGFSGDNVSACNEALRAGASFKDQ
;
A
#
# COMPACT_ATOMS: atom_id res chain seq x y z
N GLY A 1 -16.37 -8.76 -20.65
CA GLY A 1 -16.11 -9.81 -21.38
C GLY A 1 -17.11 -10.46 -22.27
N VAL A 2 -16.80 -10.50 -23.57
CA VAL A 2 -17.66 -11.12 -24.61
C VAL A 2 -17.83 -12.64 -24.42
N PHE A 3 -16.94 -13.28 -23.68
CA PHE A 3 -16.90 -14.74 -23.51
C PHE A 3 -17.38 -15.23 -22.13
N VAL A 4 -17.77 -14.34 -21.24
CA VAL A 4 -18.30 -14.72 -19.91
C VAL A 4 -19.80 -14.63 -19.92
N ARG A 5 -20.47 -15.81 -19.90
CA ARG A 5 -21.92 -15.91 -19.79
C ARG A 5 -22.27 -16.25 -18.35
N GLU A 6 -23.08 -15.42 -17.75
CA GLU A 6 -23.61 -15.65 -16.41
C GLU A 6 -24.46 -16.94 -16.43
N ARG A 7 -24.02 -17.96 -15.69
CA ARG A 7 -24.67 -19.28 -15.65
C ARG A 7 -25.54 -19.48 -14.41
N VAL A 8 -25.35 -18.62 -13.42
CA VAL A 8 -26.09 -18.67 -12.16
C VAL A 8 -26.94 -17.40 -12.09
N PRO A 9 -28.24 -17.50 -11.91
CA PRO A 9 -29.10 -16.33 -11.75
C PRO A 9 -28.64 -15.53 -10.54
N SER A 10 -28.51 -14.20 -10.68
CA SER A 10 -28.21 -13.31 -9.57
C SER A 10 -29.25 -13.49 -8.46
N ALA A 11 -28.80 -13.49 -7.21
CA ALA A 11 -29.72 -13.57 -6.07
C ALA A 11 -30.81 -12.50 -6.20
N GLU A 12 -32.05 -12.88 -6.03
CA GLU A 12 -33.23 -11.99 -6.22
C GLU A 12 -33.28 -10.82 -5.23
N GLN A 13 -32.50 -10.87 -4.15
CA GLN A 13 -32.48 -9.84 -3.12
C GLN A 13 -31.60 -8.65 -3.53
N LYS A 14 -32.26 -7.57 -3.99
CA LYS A 14 -31.62 -6.27 -4.19
C LYS A 14 -31.71 -5.46 -2.89
N PHE A 15 -30.60 -5.29 -2.21
CA PHE A 15 -30.52 -4.48 -1.01
C PHE A 15 -30.39 -2.99 -1.36
N GLY A 16 -31.15 -2.13 -0.68
CA GLY A 16 -30.98 -0.68 -0.76
C GLY A 16 -29.68 -0.20 -0.11
N PHE A 17 -29.24 1.03 -0.40
CA PHE A 17 -27.98 1.57 0.12
C PHE A 17 -27.90 1.52 1.67
N LYS A 18 -28.99 1.87 2.35
CA LYS A 18 -29.07 1.82 3.82
C LYS A 18 -28.98 0.40 4.36
N GLU A 19 -29.57 -0.56 3.66
CA GLU A 19 -29.51 -1.97 4.04
C GLU A 19 -28.11 -2.54 3.85
N ASN A 20 -27.44 -2.21 2.74
CA ASN A 20 -26.06 -2.57 2.48
C ASN A 20 -25.14 -2.08 3.62
N PHE A 21 -25.30 -0.81 4.02
CA PHE A 21 -24.55 -0.24 5.12
C PHE A 21 -24.83 -0.96 6.45
N LYS A 22 -26.10 -1.28 6.73
CA LYS A 22 -26.51 -2.02 7.94
C LYS A 22 -25.92 -3.44 7.96
N ILE A 23 -25.88 -4.13 6.81
CA ILE A 23 -25.27 -5.46 6.66
C ILE A 23 -23.77 -5.37 6.96
N MET A 24 -23.06 -4.46 6.31
CA MET A 24 -21.60 -4.26 6.51
C MET A 24 -21.25 -3.93 7.96
N TRP A 25 -21.99 -3.01 8.58
CA TRP A 25 -21.72 -2.57 9.95
C TRP A 25 -22.15 -3.58 11.01
N GLY A 26 -23.18 -4.36 10.71
CA GLY A 26 -23.69 -5.42 11.57
C GLY A 26 -22.78 -6.64 11.63
N ASN A 27 -22.02 -6.92 10.58
CA ASN A 27 -21.04 -8.00 10.53
C ASN A 27 -19.77 -7.59 11.30
N LYS A 28 -19.60 -8.13 12.50
CA LYS A 28 -18.50 -7.78 13.40
C LYS A 28 -17.10 -8.04 12.80
N PRO A 29 -16.82 -9.21 12.18
CA PRO A 29 -15.56 -9.46 11.50
C PRO A 29 -15.26 -8.41 10.41
N PHE A 30 -16.22 -8.13 9.55
CA PHE A 30 -16.06 -7.18 8.46
C PHE A 30 -15.86 -5.74 8.94
N ARG A 31 -16.65 -5.31 9.92
CA ARG A 31 -16.48 -3.98 10.54
C ARG A 31 -15.08 -3.77 11.11
N ASN A 32 -14.56 -4.75 11.83
CA ASN A 32 -13.21 -4.68 12.39
C ASN A 32 -12.16 -4.58 11.27
N GLN A 33 -12.36 -5.28 10.16
CA GLN A 33 -11.49 -5.20 9.00
C GLN A 33 -11.55 -3.84 8.31
N LEU A 34 -12.75 -3.23 8.17
CA LEU A 34 -12.89 -1.87 7.64
C LEU A 34 -12.15 -0.84 8.49
N ILE A 35 -12.34 -0.88 9.82
CA ILE A 35 -11.65 0.01 10.76
C ILE A 35 -10.12 -0.18 10.64
N SER A 36 -9.65 -1.42 10.65
CA SER A 36 -8.24 -1.74 10.46
C SER A 36 -7.70 -1.22 9.12
N GLY A 37 -8.49 -1.29 8.05
CA GLY A 37 -8.12 -0.76 6.73
C GLY A 37 -7.91 0.75 6.76
N VAL A 38 -8.79 1.50 7.40
CA VAL A 38 -8.64 2.96 7.57
C VAL A 38 -7.43 3.29 8.43
N LEU A 39 -7.22 2.59 9.55
CA LEU A 39 -6.07 2.82 10.43
C LEU A 39 -4.72 2.52 9.79
N ARG A 40 -4.69 1.64 8.78
CA ARG A 40 -3.48 1.33 8.00
C ARG A 40 -3.23 2.29 6.82
N SER A 41 -4.15 3.21 6.54
CA SER A 41 -3.99 4.15 5.43
C SER A 41 -2.66 4.94 5.45
N PRO A 42 -2.05 5.29 6.61
CA PRO A 42 -0.74 5.94 6.64
C PRO A 42 0.39 5.18 5.95
N ILE A 43 0.29 3.86 5.81
CA ILE A 43 1.30 3.06 5.08
C ILE A 43 1.34 3.47 3.59
N GLN A 44 0.19 3.79 3.00
CA GLN A 44 0.13 4.28 1.62
C GLN A 44 0.80 5.65 1.47
N ILE A 45 0.68 6.52 2.48
CA ILE A 45 1.37 7.82 2.50
C ILE A 45 2.88 7.60 2.48
N LEU A 46 3.40 6.72 3.34
CA LEU A 46 4.83 6.42 3.41
C LEU A 46 5.38 5.95 2.06
N LEU A 47 4.65 5.04 1.38
CA LEU A 47 5.05 4.57 0.05
C LEU A 47 5.07 5.71 -0.97
N SER A 48 4.03 6.52 -1.01
CA SER A 48 3.91 7.64 -1.95
C SER A 48 5.01 8.69 -1.70
N VAL A 49 5.26 9.06 -0.45
CA VAL A 49 6.33 9.99 -0.08
C VAL A 49 7.70 9.43 -0.45
N ALA A 50 7.98 8.17 -0.11
CA ALA A 50 9.25 7.53 -0.44
C ALA A 50 9.50 7.51 -1.96
N MET A 51 8.49 7.16 -2.76
CA MET A 51 8.60 7.15 -4.22
C MET A 51 8.79 8.57 -4.79
N THR A 52 8.10 9.57 -4.24
CA THR A 52 8.27 10.97 -4.65
C THR A 52 9.69 11.46 -4.34
N LEU A 53 10.18 11.28 -3.13
CA LEU A 53 11.54 11.68 -2.74
C LEU A 53 12.60 10.97 -3.59
N MET A 54 12.42 9.67 -3.85
CA MET A 54 13.33 8.94 -4.71
C MET A 54 13.31 9.45 -6.16
N SER A 55 12.15 9.79 -6.71
CA SER A 55 12.07 10.33 -8.05
C SER A 55 12.78 11.69 -8.18
N TYR A 56 12.68 12.54 -7.17
CA TYR A 56 13.40 13.82 -7.14
C TYR A 56 14.89 13.61 -6.96
N TYR A 57 15.32 12.77 -6.04
CA TYR A 57 16.73 12.52 -5.77
C TYR A 57 17.43 11.90 -6.98
N TYR A 58 16.97 10.74 -7.45
CA TYR A 58 17.63 10.05 -8.57
C TYR A 58 17.34 10.71 -9.92
N GLY A 59 16.15 11.25 -10.13
CA GLY A 59 15.75 11.86 -11.37
C GLY A 59 16.43 13.21 -11.64
N ASN A 60 16.55 14.04 -10.63
CA ASN A 60 17.10 15.39 -10.80
C ASN A 60 18.60 15.45 -10.51
N TYR A 61 19.09 14.69 -9.54
CA TYR A 61 20.51 14.73 -9.15
C TYR A 61 21.38 13.87 -10.05
N PHE A 62 20.95 12.62 -10.35
CA PHE A 62 21.73 11.70 -11.18
C PHE A 62 21.30 11.64 -12.65
N GLY A 63 20.15 12.16 -13.01
CA GLY A 63 19.63 12.12 -14.40
C GLY A 63 19.14 10.75 -14.87
N ASP A 64 19.26 9.71 -14.04
CA ASP A 64 18.93 8.32 -14.38
C ASP A 64 17.60 7.85 -13.79
N TYR A 65 16.61 8.74 -13.76
CA TYR A 65 15.28 8.47 -13.18
C TYR A 65 14.70 7.13 -13.63
N MET A 66 14.75 6.82 -14.90
CA MET A 66 14.14 5.60 -15.46
C MET A 66 14.81 4.34 -14.93
N LEU A 67 16.14 4.32 -14.82
CA LEU A 67 16.90 3.18 -14.33
C LEU A 67 16.54 2.88 -12.87
N TYR A 68 16.58 3.89 -11.99
CA TYR A 68 16.28 3.70 -10.58
C TYR A 68 14.80 3.38 -10.31
N MET A 69 13.88 3.95 -11.11
CA MET A 69 12.47 3.56 -11.05
C MET A 69 12.25 2.10 -11.44
N ILE A 70 12.97 1.58 -12.41
CA ILE A 70 12.92 0.15 -12.77
C ILE A 70 13.50 -0.71 -11.65
N ILE A 71 14.64 -0.34 -11.08
CA ILE A 71 15.29 -1.08 -10.00
C ILE A 71 14.38 -1.14 -8.77
N PHE A 72 13.96 0.00 -8.25
CA PHE A 72 13.19 0.06 -7.00
C PHE A 72 11.72 -0.32 -7.19
N GLY A 73 11.11 0.07 -8.30
CA GLY A 73 9.79 -0.42 -8.70
C GLY A 73 9.77 -1.92 -8.89
N GLY A 74 10.78 -2.46 -9.57
CA GLY A 74 10.98 -3.90 -9.74
C GLY A 74 11.15 -4.63 -8.41
N ALA A 75 11.88 -4.04 -7.44
CA ALA A 75 12.01 -4.58 -6.10
C ALA A 75 10.66 -4.67 -5.37
N ILE A 76 9.87 -3.58 -5.40
CA ILE A 76 8.53 -3.55 -4.78
C ILE A 76 7.62 -4.60 -5.42
N PHE A 77 7.51 -4.61 -6.74
CA PHE A 77 6.66 -5.56 -7.46
C PHE A 77 7.13 -7.00 -7.28
N GLY A 78 8.44 -7.25 -7.33
CA GLY A 78 9.01 -8.57 -7.08
C GLY A 78 8.65 -9.09 -5.69
N GLY A 79 8.86 -8.28 -4.66
CA GLY A 79 8.46 -8.61 -3.28
C GLY A 79 6.96 -8.86 -3.15
N GLN A 80 6.14 -8.02 -3.81
CA GLN A 80 4.68 -8.14 -3.80
C GLN A 80 4.22 -9.46 -4.45
N PHE A 81 4.73 -9.82 -5.63
CA PHE A 81 4.36 -11.06 -6.30
C PHE A 81 4.82 -12.30 -5.54
N ILE A 82 6.02 -12.29 -4.95
CA ILE A 82 6.50 -13.38 -4.10
C ILE A 82 5.56 -13.59 -2.91
N ALA A 83 5.20 -12.51 -2.21
CA ALA A 83 4.27 -12.58 -1.09
C ALA A 83 2.88 -13.06 -1.52
N MET A 84 2.34 -12.57 -2.63
CA MET A 84 1.05 -13.02 -3.18
C MET A 84 1.03 -14.52 -3.49
N ALA A 85 2.16 -15.09 -3.92
CA ALA A 85 2.27 -16.53 -4.19
C ALA A 85 2.40 -17.39 -2.91
N LEU A 86 3.03 -16.86 -1.87
CA LEU A 86 3.32 -17.60 -0.63
C LEU A 86 2.20 -17.48 0.42
N VAL A 87 1.58 -16.33 0.54
CA VAL A 87 0.62 -16.02 1.61
C VAL A 87 -0.60 -16.94 1.62
N PRO A 88 -1.22 -17.34 0.49
CA PRO A 88 -2.35 -18.27 0.52
C PRO A 88 -2.00 -19.59 1.23
N LYS A 89 -0.84 -20.17 0.92
CA LYS A 89 -0.37 -21.40 1.56
C LYS A 89 -0.06 -21.24 3.05
N LEU A 90 0.43 -20.09 3.44
CA LEU A 90 0.71 -19.77 4.84
C LEU A 90 -0.58 -19.52 5.63
N ALA A 91 -1.58 -18.89 5.01
CA ALA A 91 -2.87 -18.58 5.64
C ALA A 91 -3.72 -19.81 5.95
N GLU A 92 -3.45 -20.95 5.29
CA GLU A 92 -4.07 -22.24 5.62
C GLU A 92 -3.57 -22.82 6.96
N LYS A 93 -2.32 -22.47 7.33
CA LYS A 93 -1.63 -23.08 8.48
C LYS A 93 -1.52 -22.16 9.70
N HIS A 94 -1.67 -20.86 9.50
CA HIS A 94 -1.45 -19.85 10.52
C HIS A 94 -2.67 -18.97 10.75
N ASP A 95 -2.77 -18.39 11.93
CA ASP A 95 -3.80 -17.42 12.26
C ASP A 95 -3.70 -16.17 11.35
N LYS A 96 -4.76 -15.93 10.60
CA LYS A 96 -4.87 -14.82 9.65
C LYS A 96 -4.66 -13.46 10.30
N THR A 97 -5.12 -13.28 11.55
CA THR A 97 -4.95 -12.02 12.29
C THR A 97 -3.48 -11.76 12.62
N ARG A 98 -2.75 -12.78 13.08
CA ARG A 98 -1.31 -12.65 13.34
C ARG A 98 -0.53 -12.39 12.06
N MET A 99 -0.90 -13.05 10.98
CA MET A 99 -0.30 -12.81 9.66
C MET A 99 -0.57 -11.38 9.17
N LEU A 100 -1.78 -10.84 9.40
CA LEU A 100 -2.13 -9.47 9.04
C LEU A 100 -1.26 -8.45 9.80
N ILE A 101 -1.06 -8.66 11.11
CA ILE A 101 -0.19 -7.81 11.94
C ILE A 101 1.26 -7.91 11.43
N GLY A 102 1.78 -9.12 11.26
CA GLY A 102 3.14 -9.34 10.75
C GLY A 102 3.37 -8.70 9.39
N SER A 103 2.42 -8.83 8.47
CA SER A 103 2.49 -8.19 7.14
C SER A 103 2.43 -6.67 7.22
N THR A 104 1.65 -6.10 8.15
CA THR A 104 1.61 -4.66 8.39
C THR A 104 2.95 -4.14 8.90
N ILE A 105 3.56 -4.83 9.84
CA ILE A 105 4.90 -4.52 10.37
C ILE A 105 5.95 -4.65 9.25
N MET A 106 5.92 -5.76 8.50
CA MET A 106 6.82 -6.00 7.38
C MET A 106 6.69 -4.94 6.28
N GLY A 107 5.50 -4.37 6.08
CA GLY A 107 5.29 -3.28 5.13
C GLY A 107 5.72 -1.92 5.65
N ALA A 108 5.65 -1.66 6.96
CA ALA A 108 5.91 -0.35 7.54
C ALA A 108 7.39 -0.15 7.96
N ILE A 109 8.01 -1.14 8.59
CA ILE A 109 9.40 -1.04 9.09
C ILE A 109 10.39 -0.69 8.00
N PRO A 110 10.37 -1.32 6.79
CA PRO A 110 11.31 -0.99 5.73
C PRO A 110 11.31 0.49 5.35
N PHE A 111 10.14 1.14 5.33
CA PHE A 111 10.09 2.59 5.06
C PHE A 111 10.74 3.41 6.18
N ALA A 112 10.58 3.00 7.44
CA ALA A 112 11.28 3.65 8.55
C ALA A 112 12.81 3.48 8.47
N LEU A 113 13.29 2.41 7.84
CA LEU A 113 14.72 2.18 7.63
C LEU A 113 15.35 3.06 6.53
N ILE A 114 14.54 3.65 5.64
CA ILE A 114 15.05 4.56 4.60
C ILE A 114 15.76 5.76 5.25
N TYR A 115 15.22 6.31 6.33
CA TYR A 115 15.82 7.46 7.02
C TYR A 115 17.21 7.15 7.63
N PRO A 116 17.40 6.07 8.42
CA PRO A 116 18.75 5.67 8.85
C PRO A 116 19.69 5.37 7.69
N VAL A 117 19.24 4.74 6.62
CA VAL A 117 20.07 4.50 5.43
C VAL A 117 20.55 5.83 4.84
N TYR A 118 19.64 6.80 4.71
CA TYR A 118 19.99 8.15 4.25
C TYR A 118 21.04 8.84 5.16
N LEU A 119 20.90 8.71 6.48
CA LEU A 119 21.85 9.32 7.45
C LEU A 119 23.24 8.67 7.41
N LEU A 120 23.28 7.34 7.26
CA LEU A 120 24.54 6.56 7.28
C LEU A 120 25.24 6.56 5.92
N ALA A 121 24.50 6.75 4.84
CA ALA A 121 25.07 6.78 3.51
C ALA A 121 26.07 7.92 3.36
N PRO A 122 27.18 7.70 2.63
CA PRO A 122 28.04 8.77 2.17
C PRO A 122 27.24 9.75 1.28
N ARG A 123 27.93 10.74 0.70
CA ARG A 123 27.28 11.80 -0.10
C ARG A 123 26.33 11.27 -1.18
N ASP A 124 26.67 10.12 -1.77
CA ASP A 124 26.01 9.60 -2.95
C ASP A 124 25.38 8.22 -2.67
N LEU A 125 24.05 8.13 -2.79
CA LEU A 125 23.29 6.88 -2.66
C LEU A 125 23.29 6.04 -3.96
N ASP A 126 24.03 6.46 -4.97
CA ASP A 126 24.20 5.75 -6.24
C ASP A 126 25.23 4.62 -6.19
N GLN A 127 26.01 4.57 -5.12
CA GLN A 127 26.97 3.49 -4.90
C GLN A 127 26.26 2.13 -4.86
N PRO A 128 26.80 1.09 -5.51
CA PRO A 128 26.14 -0.20 -5.66
C PRO A 128 25.68 -0.83 -4.34
N LEU A 129 26.44 -0.62 -3.25
CA LEU A 129 26.11 -1.13 -1.92
C LEU A 129 24.80 -0.51 -1.39
N TRP A 130 24.68 0.82 -1.49
CA TRP A 130 23.49 1.53 -0.98
C TRP A 130 22.26 1.26 -1.84
N VAL A 131 22.45 1.17 -3.16
CA VAL A 131 21.38 0.75 -4.08
C VAL A 131 20.90 -0.68 -3.74
N ALA A 132 21.81 -1.61 -3.45
CA ALA A 132 21.46 -2.96 -3.05
C ALA A 132 20.70 -3.00 -1.70
N ILE A 133 21.12 -2.21 -0.72
CA ILE A 133 20.42 -2.09 0.56
C ILE A 133 19.00 -1.56 0.35
N LEU A 134 18.85 -0.49 -0.40
CA LEU A 134 17.53 0.09 -0.71
C LEU A 134 16.67 -0.89 -1.51
N PHE A 135 17.25 -1.64 -2.45
CA PHE A 135 16.54 -2.68 -3.18
C PHE A 135 15.92 -3.72 -2.23
N VAL A 136 16.68 -4.21 -1.26
CA VAL A 136 16.18 -5.15 -0.25
C VAL A 136 15.08 -4.52 0.61
N VAL A 137 15.27 -3.29 1.05
CA VAL A 137 14.28 -2.53 1.84
C VAL A 137 12.96 -2.39 1.07
N PHE A 138 13.02 -2.02 -0.20
CA PHE A 138 11.82 -1.90 -1.04
C PHE A 138 11.18 -3.25 -1.38
N ALA A 139 11.97 -4.30 -1.59
CA ALA A 139 11.44 -5.65 -1.80
C ALA A 139 10.68 -6.17 -0.56
N LEU A 140 11.20 -5.94 0.64
CA LEU A 140 10.52 -6.29 1.89
C LEU A 140 9.21 -5.48 2.08
N ALA A 141 9.24 -4.18 1.78
CA ALA A 141 8.05 -3.34 1.83
C ALA A 141 6.98 -3.82 0.84
N GLY A 142 7.39 -4.15 -0.39
CA GLY A 142 6.52 -4.75 -1.41
C GLY A 142 5.91 -6.07 -0.95
N GLY A 143 6.71 -6.93 -0.32
CA GLY A 143 6.26 -8.18 0.29
C GLY A 143 5.17 -7.97 1.33
N GLY A 144 5.34 -7.00 2.23
CA GLY A 144 4.32 -6.61 3.20
C GLY A 144 3.01 -6.16 2.55
N ILE A 145 3.10 -5.30 1.54
CA ILE A 145 1.93 -4.79 0.79
C ILE A 145 1.21 -5.93 0.06
N GLY A 146 1.96 -6.82 -0.61
CA GLY A 146 1.39 -7.97 -1.31
C GLY A 146 0.69 -8.93 -0.37
N ALA A 147 1.31 -9.23 0.77
CA ALA A 147 0.71 -10.07 1.81
C ALA A 147 -0.58 -9.47 2.36
N LEU A 148 -0.60 -8.16 2.63
CA LEU A 148 -1.80 -7.45 3.09
C LEU A 148 -2.95 -7.56 2.08
N SER A 149 -2.68 -7.41 0.79
CA SER A 149 -3.71 -7.49 -0.27
C SER A 149 -4.40 -8.86 -0.29
N VAL A 150 -3.61 -9.94 -0.20
CA VAL A 150 -4.15 -11.31 -0.17
C VAL A 150 -4.93 -11.57 1.11
N LEU A 151 -4.35 -11.23 2.26
CA LEU A 151 -5.00 -11.46 3.57
C LEU A 151 -6.32 -10.70 3.69
N GLN A 152 -6.39 -9.46 3.17
CA GLN A 152 -7.64 -8.71 3.12
C GLN A 152 -8.71 -9.45 2.32
N SER A 153 -8.38 -9.95 1.15
CA SER A 153 -9.32 -10.68 0.29
C SER A 153 -9.82 -11.96 0.96
N VAL A 154 -8.93 -12.73 1.59
CA VAL A 154 -9.29 -13.95 2.33
C VAL A 154 -10.18 -13.63 3.52
N MET A 155 -9.88 -12.59 4.29
CA MET A 155 -10.70 -12.20 5.45
C MET A 155 -12.08 -11.66 5.05
N ILE A 156 -12.21 -11.05 3.86
CA ILE A 156 -13.52 -10.67 3.33
C ILE A 156 -14.34 -11.91 3.00
N ALA A 157 -13.74 -12.91 2.36
CA ALA A 157 -14.41 -14.17 2.07
C ALA A 157 -14.91 -14.85 3.37
N ASP A 158 -14.07 -14.88 4.41
CA ASP A 158 -14.47 -15.38 5.73
C ASP A 158 -15.64 -14.59 6.33
N ALA A 159 -15.69 -13.27 6.14
CA ALA A 159 -16.78 -12.44 6.64
C ALA A 159 -18.09 -12.68 5.86
N VAL A 160 -18.01 -12.99 4.57
CA VAL A 160 -19.15 -13.41 3.76
C VAL A 160 -19.68 -14.75 4.25
N ASP A 161 -18.81 -15.74 4.44
CA ASP A 161 -19.18 -17.06 4.94
C ASP A 161 -19.79 -17.00 6.35
N TYR A 162 -19.29 -16.10 7.20
CA TYR A 162 -19.87 -15.80 8.51
C TYR A 162 -21.32 -15.29 8.41
N GLU A 163 -21.58 -14.37 7.46
CA GLU A 163 -22.93 -13.83 7.24
C GLU A 163 -23.88 -14.89 6.69
N GLU A 164 -23.42 -15.71 5.73
CA GLU A 164 -24.19 -16.81 5.17
C GLU A 164 -24.59 -17.83 6.26
N TYR A 165 -23.65 -18.18 7.15
CA TYR A 165 -23.93 -19.10 8.25
C TYR A 165 -24.99 -18.57 9.23
N HIS A 166 -24.98 -17.26 9.53
CA HIS A 166 -25.89 -16.67 10.51
C HIS A 166 -27.23 -16.24 9.97
N LYS A 167 -27.28 -15.86 8.69
CA LYS A 167 -28.49 -15.26 8.07
C LYS A 167 -29.06 -16.05 6.90
N GLY A 168 -28.36 -17.09 6.43
CA GLY A 168 -28.82 -17.94 5.34
C GLY A 168 -28.78 -17.32 3.96
N TYR A 169 -28.12 -16.16 3.78
CA TYR A 169 -27.92 -15.54 2.46
C TYR A 169 -26.48 -15.04 2.31
N ARG A 170 -26.01 -14.97 1.07
CA ARG A 170 -24.61 -14.66 0.74
C ARG A 170 -24.48 -13.30 0.05
N PRO A 171 -24.19 -12.21 0.77
CA PRO A 171 -24.11 -10.87 0.22
C PRO A 171 -22.70 -10.50 -0.27
N ASP A 172 -22.07 -11.31 -1.12
CA ASP A 172 -20.71 -11.08 -1.64
C ASP A 172 -20.51 -9.66 -2.17
N GLY A 173 -21.44 -9.19 -3.03
CA GLY A 173 -21.35 -7.87 -3.64
C GLY A 173 -21.34 -6.72 -2.62
N VAL A 174 -22.02 -6.87 -1.49
CA VAL A 174 -22.06 -5.87 -0.43
C VAL A 174 -20.70 -5.74 0.25
N PHE A 175 -20.06 -6.85 0.60
CA PHE A 175 -18.77 -6.85 1.28
C PHE A 175 -17.63 -6.38 0.38
N PHE A 176 -17.57 -6.86 -0.87
CA PHE A 176 -16.55 -6.40 -1.81
C PHE A 176 -16.72 -4.93 -2.23
N SER A 177 -17.96 -4.45 -2.37
CA SER A 177 -18.21 -3.02 -2.61
C SER A 177 -17.82 -2.16 -1.41
N GLY A 178 -18.12 -2.62 -0.20
CA GLY A 178 -17.69 -1.96 1.05
C GLY A 178 -16.17 -1.87 1.17
N GLN A 179 -15.45 -2.96 0.86
CA GLN A 179 -13.98 -2.93 0.83
C GLN A 179 -13.45 -1.95 -0.20
N SER A 180 -14.01 -1.94 -1.41
CA SER A 180 -13.61 -1.00 -2.46
C SER A 180 -13.87 0.45 -2.05
N PHE A 181 -14.99 0.73 -1.40
CA PHE A 181 -15.32 2.04 -0.88
C PHE A 181 -14.29 2.51 0.17
N ILE A 182 -13.99 1.66 1.17
CA ILE A 182 -13.01 1.99 2.22
C ILE A 182 -11.61 2.18 1.64
N THR A 183 -11.21 1.37 0.66
CA THR A 183 -9.90 1.53 0.01
C THR A 183 -9.79 2.89 -0.68
N LYS A 184 -10.82 3.31 -1.42
CA LYS A 184 -10.86 4.63 -2.07
C LYS A 184 -10.93 5.77 -1.06
N LEU A 185 -11.72 5.63 0.00
CA LEU A 185 -11.83 6.61 1.07
C LEU A 185 -10.46 6.78 1.78
N SER A 186 -9.81 5.68 2.12
CA SER A 186 -8.48 5.68 2.74
C SER A 186 -7.42 6.34 1.83
N ALA A 187 -7.45 6.07 0.54
CA ALA A 187 -6.56 6.70 -0.43
C ALA A 187 -6.82 8.22 -0.52
N GLY A 188 -8.09 8.64 -0.54
CA GLY A 188 -8.47 10.06 -0.53
C GLY A 188 -7.99 10.79 0.73
N ILE A 189 -8.21 10.21 1.90
CA ILE A 189 -7.73 10.76 3.18
C ILE A 189 -6.20 10.84 3.18
N SER A 190 -5.51 9.79 2.73
CA SER A 190 -4.06 9.77 2.63
C SER A 190 -3.51 10.88 1.72
N SER A 191 -4.15 11.11 0.57
CA SER A 191 -3.75 12.18 -0.35
C SER A 191 -3.91 13.58 0.25
N ILE A 192 -4.98 13.80 1.02
CA ILE A 192 -5.20 15.09 1.72
C ILE A 192 -4.11 15.28 2.78
N ILE A 193 -3.85 14.28 3.61
CA ILE A 193 -2.82 14.35 4.67
C ILE A 193 -1.44 14.58 4.04
N GLN A 194 -1.13 13.90 2.93
CA GLN A 194 0.12 14.09 2.20
C GLN A 194 0.26 15.50 1.65
N GLY A 195 -0.78 16.05 1.02
CA GLY A 195 -0.77 17.41 0.49
C GLY A 195 -0.57 18.47 1.58
N VAL A 196 -1.26 18.31 2.71
CA VAL A 196 -1.07 19.19 3.88
C VAL A 196 0.34 19.03 4.45
N GLY A 197 0.85 17.80 4.58
CA GLY A 197 2.21 17.53 5.03
C GLY A 197 3.26 18.19 4.15
N TYR A 198 3.15 18.07 2.85
CA TYR A 198 4.04 18.74 1.90
C TYR A 198 3.99 20.26 2.02
N SER A 199 2.81 20.83 2.21
CA SER A 199 2.66 22.29 2.43
C SER A 199 3.36 22.76 3.71
N ILE A 200 3.25 21.98 4.81
CA ILE A 200 3.86 22.32 6.10
C ILE A 200 5.40 22.31 6.02
N VAL A 201 5.98 21.34 5.31
CA VAL A 201 7.44 21.24 5.16
C VAL A 201 7.98 22.10 4.02
N GLY A 202 7.13 22.89 3.36
CA GLY A 202 7.56 23.77 2.26
C GLY A 202 7.91 23.03 0.97
N PHE A 203 7.46 21.80 0.79
CA PHE A 203 7.64 21.02 -0.44
C PHE A 203 6.69 21.55 -1.52
N SER A 204 7.08 22.68 -2.14
CA SER A 204 6.36 23.37 -3.22
C SER A 204 7.14 23.26 -4.53
N GLY A 205 6.46 23.49 -5.66
CA GLY A 205 7.11 23.47 -6.97
C GLY A 205 8.29 24.44 -7.08
N ASP A 206 8.17 25.63 -6.50
CA ASP A 206 9.21 26.65 -6.51
C ASP A 206 10.43 26.24 -5.68
N ASN A 207 10.20 25.75 -4.45
CA ASN A 207 11.28 25.27 -3.57
C ASN A 207 12.00 24.06 -4.16
N VAL A 208 11.24 23.13 -4.76
CA VAL A 208 11.82 21.96 -5.45
C VAL A 208 12.66 22.41 -6.65
N SER A 209 12.21 23.39 -7.42
CA SER A 209 12.97 23.92 -8.55
C SER A 209 14.27 24.59 -8.09
N ALA A 210 14.22 25.40 -7.03
CA ALA A 210 15.38 26.05 -6.44
C ALA A 210 16.40 25.00 -5.90
N CYS A 211 15.92 23.97 -5.22
CA CYS A 211 16.76 22.86 -4.73
C CYS A 211 17.43 22.12 -5.90
N ASN A 212 16.69 21.83 -6.98
CA ASN A 212 17.23 21.17 -8.16
C ASN A 212 18.31 22.01 -8.87
N GLU A 213 18.13 23.32 -8.95
CA GLU A 213 19.14 24.24 -9.51
C GLU A 213 20.40 24.25 -8.66
N ALA A 214 20.26 24.30 -7.32
CA ALA A 214 21.40 24.23 -6.40
C ALA A 214 22.14 22.89 -6.51
N LEU A 215 21.45 21.77 -6.62
CA LEU A 215 22.04 20.45 -6.83
C LEU A 215 22.81 20.36 -8.16
N ARG A 216 22.26 20.92 -9.24
CA ARG A 216 22.95 21.00 -10.54
C ARG A 216 24.18 21.90 -10.49
N ALA A 217 24.18 22.91 -9.64
CA ALA A 217 25.34 23.77 -9.40
C ALA A 217 26.40 23.12 -8.49
N GLY A 218 26.20 21.87 -8.04
CA GLY A 218 27.15 21.10 -7.23
C GLY A 218 26.96 21.18 -5.72
N ALA A 219 25.83 21.71 -5.25
CA ALA A 219 25.49 21.65 -3.82
C ALA A 219 25.21 20.21 -3.38
N SER A 220 25.52 19.88 -2.13
CA SER A 220 25.20 18.57 -1.56
C SER A 220 23.72 18.44 -1.29
N PHE A 221 23.12 17.29 -1.62
CA PHE A 221 21.73 17.00 -1.28
C PHE A 221 21.44 17.05 0.22
N LYS A 222 22.44 16.76 1.05
CA LYS A 222 22.31 16.82 2.52
C LYS A 222 22.32 18.25 3.07
N ASP A 223 22.74 19.23 2.27
CA ASP A 223 22.83 20.64 2.66
C ASP A 223 21.60 21.44 2.22
N GLN A 224 20.66 20.83 1.47
CA GLN A 224 19.41 21.39 0.96
C GLN A 224 18.18 20.86 1.73
#